data_217aa54e0abd84a198ad140a78428c0b
#
_entry.id   217aa54e0abd84a198ad140a78428c0b
#
_cell.length_a   1.000
_cell.length_b   1.000
_cell.length_c   1.000
_cell.angle_alpha   90.00
_cell.angle_beta   90.00
_cell.angle_gamma   90.00
#
_symmetry.space_group_name_H-M   'P 1'
#
loop_
_entity.id
_entity.type
_entity.pdbx_description
1 polymer ?
#
loop_
_entity_poly.entity_id
_entity_poly.type
_entity_poly.pdbx_seq_one_letter_code
_entity_poly.pdbx_strand_id
1 'polypeptide(L)'
;ARTDALADCIARETGKPLWEARTEVEAVINKVEISITAYSERTSQRRLEGNMGAKMAVRHKPHGVLAVLGPYNFPGHLPNGHIVPALLAGDVVLFKPSELTPLVGELMAQAFRDAGLPDGVFTLLQGGRDTGAALVAQDIDGLLFTGSAGAGAHFTRVMADRPGVILALELGGNNPLVAWDGD
;
A
#
# COMPACT_ATOMS: atom_id res chain seq x y z
N ALA A 1 -10.37 14.15 -16.38
CA ALA A 1 -9.30 13.77 -17.34
C ALA A 1 -8.39 12.67 -16.79
N ARG A 2 -7.78 12.82 -15.58
CA ARG A 2 -6.87 11.77 -15.02
C ARG A 2 -7.61 10.58 -14.44
N THR A 3 -8.73 10.81 -13.79
CA THR A 3 -9.61 9.76 -13.24
C THR A 3 -10.09 8.80 -14.31
N ASP A 4 -10.53 9.34 -15.46
CA ASP A 4 -10.96 8.51 -16.57
C ASP A 4 -9.80 7.73 -17.20
N ALA A 5 -8.62 8.35 -17.35
CA ALA A 5 -7.43 7.67 -17.86
C ALA A 5 -6.99 6.52 -16.93
N LEU A 6 -7.04 6.71 -15.62
CA LEU A 6 -6.73 5.67 -14.65
C LEU A 6 -7.78 4.54 -14.69
N ALA A 7 -9.06 4.87 -14.76
CA ALA A 7 -10.14 3.87 -14.87
C ALA A 7 -10.03 3.05 -16.15
N ASP A 8 -9.79 3.70 -17.30
CA ASP A 8 -9.57 3.01 -18.58
C ASP A 8 -8.34 2.08 -18.52
N CYS A 9 -7.25 2.54 -17.88
CA CYS A 9 -6.04 1.76 -17.72
C CYS A 9 -6.29 0.52 -16.84
N ILE A 10 -6.93 0.70 -15.67
CA ILE A 10 -7.32 -0.41 -14.78
C ILE A 10 -8.18 -1.41 -15.54
N ALA A 11 -9.22 -0.96 -16.25
CA ALA A 11 -10.11 -1.85 -17.01
C ALA A 11 -9.35 -2.66 -18.07
N ARG A 12 -8.41 -2.05 -18.79
CA ARG A 12 -7.61 -2.71 -19.84
C ARG A 12 -6.60 -3.72 -19.28
N GLU A 13 -5.89 -3.37 -18.21
CA GLU A 13 -4.85 -4.24 -17.64
C GLU A 13 -5.44 -5.39 -16.82
N THR A 14 -6.60 -5.18 -16.16
CA THR A 14 -7.23 -6.21 -15.32
C THR A 14 -8.33 -7.01 -16.01
N GLY A 15 -8.89 -6.50 -17.11
CA GLY A 15 -10.05 -7.08 -17.79
C GLY A 15 -11.38 -6.83 -17.07
N LYS A 16 -11.43 -6.04 -15.99
CA LYS A 16 -12.69 -5.73 -15.29
C LYS A 16 -13.55 -4.71 -16.06
N PRO A 17 -14.86 -4.71 -15.84
CA PRO A 17 -15.74 -3.73 -16.47
C PRO A 17 -15.34 -2.29 -16.10
N LEU A 18 -15.50 -1.36 -17.04
CA LEU A 18 -15.11 0.05 -16.82
C LEU A 18 -15.84 0.69 -15.63
N TRP A 19 -17.10 0.33 -15.39
CA TRP A 19 -17.82 0.84 -14.23
C TRP A 19 -17.17 0.41 -12.89
N GLU A 20 -16.68 -0.82 -12.82
CA GLU A 20 -15.97 -1.31 -11.64
C GLU A 20 -14.59 -0.63 -11.50
N ALA A 21 -13.86 -0.43 -12.60
CA ALA A 21 -12.62 0.33 -12.59
C ALA A 21 -12.83 1.78 -12.09
N ARG A 22 -13.95 2.40 -12.41
CA ARG A 22 -14.31 3.73 -11.89
C ARG A 22 -14.53 3.73 -10.37
N THR A 23 -15.21 2.71 -9.83
CA THR A 23 -15.37 2.60 -8.37
C THR A 23 -14.03 2.38 -7.66
N GLU A 24 -13.10 1.68 -8.30
CA GLU A 24 -11.73 1.55 -7.78
C GLU A 24 -11.01 2.90 -7.73
N VAL A 25 -11.11 3.72 -8.79
CA VAL A 25 -10.52 5.08 -8.80
C VAL A 25 -11.12 5.97 -7.72
N GLU A 26 -12.43 5.90 -7.50
CA GLU A 26 -13.08 6.62 -6.38
C GLU A 26 -12.51 6.18 -5.04
N ALA A 27 -12.29 4.89 -4.84
CA ALA A 27 -11.66 4.36 -3.62
C ALA A 27 -10.22 4.84 -3.45
N VAL A 28 -9.44 4.94 -4.56
CA VAL A 28 -8.09 5.54 -4.54
C VAL A 28 -8.13 6.98 -4.05
N ILE A 29 -9.04 7.80 -4.55
CA ILE A 29 -9.18 9.21 -4.18
C ILE A 29 -9.61 9.34 -2.71
N ASN A 30 -10.65 8.61 -2.31
CA ASN A 30 -11.21 8.68 -0.96
C ASN A 30 -10.23 8.18 0.11
N LYS A 31 -9.26 7.34 -0.26
CA LYS A 31 -8.24 6.84 0.67
C LYS A 31 -7.42 7.97 1.30
N VAL A 32 -7.21 9.08 0.60
CA VAL A 32 -6.44 10.22 1.13
C VAL A 32 -7.13 10.79 2.36
N GLU A 33 -8.40 11.14 2.26
CA GLU A 33 -9.17 11.72 3.37
C GLU A 33 -9.30 10.74 4.56
N ILE A 34 -9.60 9.47 4.25
CA ILE A 34 -9.65 8.39 5.26
C ILE A 34 -8.32 8.28 6.00
N SER A 35 -7.20 8.35 5.28
CA SER A 35 -5.87 8.22 5.86
C SER A 35 -5.49 9.44 6.71
N ILE A 36 -5.85 10.66 6.28
CA ILE A 36 -5.63 11.88 7.07
C ILE A 36 -6.40 11.81 8.39
N THR A 37 -7.68 11.42 8.34
CA THR A 37 -8.51 11.23 9.52
C THR A 37 -7.91 10.19 10.47
N ALA A 38 -7.57 9.01 9.94
CA ALA A 38 -6.97 7.95 10.72
C ALA A 38 -5.61 8.36 11.34
N TYR A 39 -4.78 9.10 10.60
CA TYR A 39 -3.52 9.62 11.09
C TYR A 39 -3.74 10.58 12.27
N SER A 40 -4.65 11.55 12.13
CA SER A 40 -4.93 12.52 13.19
C SER A 40 -5.48 11.87 14.48
N GLU A 41 -6.32 10.86 14.35
CA GLU A 41 -6.92 10.15 15.47
C GLU A 41 -5.94 9.22 16.20
N ARG A 42 -5.07 8.53 15.45
CA ARG A 42 -4.24 7.44 15.99
C ARG A 42 -2.83 7.87 16.36
N THR A 43 -2.30 8.94 15.74
CA THR A 43 -0.91 9.37 15.94
C THR A 43 -0.77 10.69 16.69
N SER A 44 -1.86 11.22 17.27
CA SER A 44 -1.83 12.43 18.08
C SER A 44 -0.84 12.30 19.25
N GLN A 45 -0.04 13.35 19.48
CA GLN A 45 0.87 13.38 20.62
C GLN A 45 0.05 13.38 21.93
N ARG A 46 0.34 12.44 22.80
CA ARG A 46 -0.24 12.37 24.14
C ARG A 46 0.80 12.81 25.16
N ARG A 47 0.42 13.77 26.01
CA ARG A 47 1.20 14.13 27.19
C ARG A 47 0.50 13.54 28.40
N LEU A 48 1.25 12.86 29.24
CA LEU A 48 0.77 12.20 30.44
C LEU A 48 1.60 12.68 31.64
N GLU A 49 0.96 12.79 32.78
CA GLU A 49 1.66 12.97 34.04
C GLU A 49 2.09 11.59 34.55
N GLY A 50 3.38 11.40 34.74
CA GLY A 50 3.96 10.19 35.30
C GLY A 50 4.10 10.29 36.82
N ASN A 51 4.51 9.20 37.44
CA ASN A 51 4.80 9.15 38.86
C ASN A 51 5.90 10.14 39.23
N MET A 52 5.80 10.73 40.45
CA MET A 52 6.78 11.66 41.00
C MET A 52 6.99 12.96 40.18
N GLY A 53 5.96 13.41 39.47
CA GLY A 53 6.03 14.65 38.68
C GLY A 53 6.76 14.54 37.34
N ALA A 54 7.08 13.33 36.91
CA ALA A 54 7.70 13.10 35.61
C ALA A 54 6.71 13.45 34.48
N LYS A 55 7.17 14.17 33.46
CA LYS A 55 6.38 14.45 32.26
C LYS A 55 6.65 13.36 31.22
N MET A 56 5.62 12.65 30.84
CA MET A 56 5.68 11.60 29.81
C MET A 56 5.03 12.09 28.52
N ALA A 57 5.56 11.67 27.38
CA ALA A 57 4.96 11.93 26.08
C ALA A 57 5.08 10.70 25.17
N VAL A 58 3.98 10.39 24.48
CA VAL A 58 3.97 9.43 23.37
C VAL A 58 4.12 10.21 22.08
N ARG A 59 5.10 9.85 21.28
CA ARG A 59 5.37 10.43 19.96
C ARG A 59 5.53 9.31 18.95
N HIS A 60 4.95 9.49 17.78
CA HIS A 60 5.14 8.60 16.63
C HIS A 60 6.27 9.14 15.76
N LYS A 61 7.04 8.23 15.18
CA LYS A 61 8.12 8.52 14.23
C LYS A 61 7.89 7.70 12.97
N PRO A 62 8.33 8.18 11.81
CA PRO A 62 8.40 7.37 10.60
C PRO A 62 9.19 6.08 10.85
N HIS A 63 8.84 5.01 10.17
CA HIS A 63 9.61 3.77 10.19
C HIS A 63 10.87 3.88 9.36
N GLY A 64 10.80 4.56 8.21
CA GLY A 64 11.91 4.78 7.29
C GLY A 64 11.55 4.43 5.84
N VAL A 65 12.13 3.37 5.30
CA VAL A 65 11.93 2.93 3.91
C VAL A 65 10.96 1.74 3.87
N LEU A 66 9.82 1.92 3.25
CA LEU A 66 8.78 0.91 3.13
C LEU A 66 8.68 0.39 1.68
N ALA A 67 8.82 -0.92 1.50
CA ALA A 67 8.54 -1.58 0.25
C ALA A 67 7.06 -1.96 0.16
N VAL A 68 6.38 -1.53 -0.90
CA VAL A 68 4.98 -1.87 -1.18
C VAL A 68 4.92 -2.74 -2.43
N LEU A 69 4.43 -3.96 -2.29
CA LEU A 69 4.21 -4.90 -3.39
C LEU A 69 2.71 -5.00 -3.67
N GLY A 70 2.28 -4.47 -4.81
CA GLY A 70 0.87 -4.40 -5.19
C GLY A 70 0.39 -5.64 -5.95
N PRO A 71 -0.90 -6.00 -5.80
CA PRO A 71 -1.55 -7.09 -6.53
C PRO A 71 -2.04 -6.61 -7.89
N TYR A 72 -2.47 -7.54 -8.74
CA TYR A 72 -3.03 -7.22 -10.06
C TYR A 72 -4.54 -6.94 -10.06
N ASN A 73 -5.28 -7.52 -9.11
CA ASN A 73 -6.75 -7.48 -9.13
C ASN A 73 -7.36 -6.12 -8.75
N PHE A 74 -6.72 -5.38 -7.85
CA PHE A 74 -7.04 -4.00 -7.50
C PHE A 74 -5.75 -3.17 -7.46
N PRO A 75 -5.16 -2.93 -8.66
CA PRO A 75 -3.80 -2.41 -8.79
C PRO A 75 -3.63 -0.96 -8.32
N GLY A 76 -4.70 -0.19 -8.29
CA GLY A 76 -4.72 1.16 -7.76
C GLY A 76 -5.07 1.19 -6.27
N HIS A 77 -6.21 0.61 -5.90
CA HIS A 77 -6.79 0.74 -4.56
C HIS A 77 -5.97 0.09 -3.45
N LEU A 78 -5.58 -1.18 -3.62
CA LEU A 78 -4.92 -1.93 -2.55
C LEU A 78 -3.52 -1.38 -2.22
N PRO A 79 -2.60 -1.16 -3.18
CA PRO A 79 -1.32 -0.55 -2.85
C PRO A 79 -1.46 0.88 -2.33
N ASN A 80 -2.43 1.67 -2.83
CA ASN A 80 -2.70 3.00 -2.33
C ASN A 80 -3.11 3.01 -0.84
N GLY A 81 -3.73 1.93 -0.38
CA GLY A 81 -4.05 1.69 1.03
C GLY A 81 -2.83 1.60 1.94
N HIS A 82 -1.67 1.26 1.40
CA HIS A 82 -0.38 1.24 2.09
C HIS A 82 0.44 2.52 1.81
N ILE A 83 0.45 2.99 0.56
CA ILE A 83 1.26 4.13 0.13
C ILE A 83 0.85 5.42 0.84
N VAL A 84 -0.43 5.77 0.82
CA VAL A 84 -0.90 7.05 1.39
C VAL A 84 -0.65 7.15 2.89
N PRO A 85 -1.00 6.15 3.73
CA PRO A 85 -0.66 6.19 5.15
C PRO A 85 0.84 6.27 5.43
N ALA A 86 1.67 5.56 4.66
CA ALA A 86 3.12 5.59 4.78
C ALA A 86 3.67 7.00 4.52
N LEU A 87 3.28 7.62 3.40
CA LEU A 87 3.69 8.98 3.06
C LEU A 87 3.23 10.01 4.10
N LEU A 88 2.01 9.88 4.63
CA LEU A 88 1.49 10.74 5.72
C LEU A 88 2.27 10.57 7.01
N ALA A 89 2.77 9.36 7.31
CA ALA A 89 3.61 9.09 8.46
C ALA A 89 5.04 9.62 8.30
N GLY A 90 5.43 10.04 7.09
CA GLY A 90 6.76 10.54 6.76
C GLY A 90 7.73 9.47 6.28
N ASP A 91 7.23 8.31 5.88
CA ASP A 91 8.04 7.22 5.34
C ASP A 91 8.37 7.44 3.85
N VAL A 92 9.46 6.86 3.41
CA VAL A 92 9.81 6.71 2.00
C VAL A 92 9.17 5.43 1.45
N VAL A 93 8.62 5.48 0.26
CA VAL A 93 7.92 4.35 -0.36
C VAL A 93 8.63 3.89 -1.63
N LEU A 94 8.99 2.61 -1.67
CA LEU A 94 9.43 1.89 -2.85
C LEU A 94 8.26 1.02 -3.34
N PHE A 95 7.59 1.43 -4.39
CA PHE A 95 6.41 0.74 -4.90
C PHE A 95 6.72 -0.12 -6.11
N LYS A 96 6.44 -1.42 -6.00
CA LYS A 96 6.46 -2.36 -7.12
C LYS A 96 5.04 -2.85 -7.39
N PRO A 97 4.39 -2.38 -8.46
CA PRO A 97 3.10 -2.93 -8.89
C PRO A 97 3.24 -4.37 -9.36
N SER A 98 2.13 -5.04 -9.57
CA SER A 98 2.14 -6.30 -10.33
C SER A 98 2.69 -6.07 -11.73
N GLU A 99 3.44 -7.01 -12.25
CA GLU A 99 3.91 -7.02 -13.64
C GLU A 99 2.78 -7.10 -14.67
N LEU A 100 1.58 -7.46 -14.23
CA LEU A 100 0.37 -7.51 -15.07
C LEU A 100 -0.33 -6.14 -15.18
N THR A 101 0.03 -5.19 -14.32
CA THR A 101 -0.61 -3.86 -14.25
C THR A 101 0.41 -2.72 -14.15
N PRO A 102 1.43 -2.70 -15.05
CA PRO A 102 2.53 -1.75 -14.96
C PRO A 102 2.11 -0.31 -15.24
N LEU A 103 1.19 -0.08 -16.17
CA LEU A 103 0.73 1.27 -16.52
C LEU A 103 -0.10 1.91 -15.42
N VAL A 104 -0.90 1.13 -14.68
CA VAL A 104 -1.59 1.64 -13.47
C VAL A 104 -0.56 2.17 -12.47
N GLY A 105 0.51 1.41 -12.22
CA GLY A 105 1.61 1.85 -11.36
C GLY A 105 2.25 3.16 -11.85
N GLU A 106 2.49 3.30 -13.16
CA GLU A 106 3.06 4.53 -13.74
C GLU A 106 2.12 5.74 -13.60
N LEU A 107 0.81 5.55 -13.85
CA LEU A 107 -0.17 6.63 -13.69
C LEU A 107 -0.28 7.09 -12.23
N MET A 108 -0.18 6.17 -11.27
CA MET A 108 -0.11 6.51 -9.85
C MET A 108 1.16 7.30 -9.53
N ALA A 109 2.32 6.84 -9.98
CA ALA A 109 3.58 7.54 -9.78
C ALA A 109 3.56 8.94 -10.39
N GLN A 110 2.99 9.08 -11.60
CA GLN A 110 2.83 10.38 -12.24
C GLN A 110 1.91 11.31 -11.41
N ALA A 111 0.84 10.77 -10.82
CA ALA A 111 -0.06 11.57 -9.98
C ALA A 111 0.66 12.13 -8.74
N PHE A 112 1.53 11.35 -8.09
CA PHE A 112 2.35 11.82 -6.96
C PHE A 112 3.37 12.87 -7.39
N ARG A 113 4.08 12.67 -8.51
CA ARG A 113 5.00 13.68 -9.07
C ARG A 113 4.30 15.01 -9.36
N ASP A 114 3.13 14.94 -10.01
CA ASP A 114 2.35 16.13 -10.37
C ASP A 114 1.72 16.83 -9.16
N ALA A 115 1.52 16.12 -8.06
CA ALA A 115 1.10 16.69 -6.79
C ALA A 115 2.26 17.39 -6.05
N GLY A 116 3.48 17.34 -6.58
CA GLY A 116 4.65 17.99 -5.99
C GLY A 116 5.32 17.18 -4.87
N LEU A 117 5.13 15.87 -4.85
CA LEU A 117 5.85 15.02 -3.92
C LEU A 117 7.37 15.13 -4.20
N PRO A 118 8.22 15.38 -3.17
CA PRO A 118 9.66 15.53 -3.37
C PRO A 118 10.30 14.28 -3.99
N ASP A 119 11.35 14.50 -4.79
CA ASP A 119 12.13 13.41 -5.38
C ASP A 119 12.69 12.47 -4.32
N GLY A 120 12.65 11.17 -4.59
CA GLY A 120 13.15 10.14 -3.69
C GLY A 120 12.19 9.71 -2.57
N VAL A 121 11.09 10.44 -2.33
CA VAL A 121 10.09 10.06 -1.31
C VAL A 121 9.19 8.92 -1.81
N PHE A 122 8.90 8.89 -3.10
CA PHE A 122 8.17 7.81 -3.74
C PHE A 122 8.91 7.35 -4.99
N THR A 123 9.25 6.07 -5.05
CA THR A 123 9.96 5.47 -6.19
C THR A 123 9.16 4.30 -6.74
N LEU A 124 8.84 4.35 -8.03
CA LEU A 124 8.24 3.25 -8.76
C LEU A 124 9.31 2.31 -9.29
N LEU A 125 9.15 1.01 -9.04
CA LEU A 125 10.01 -0.06 -9.51
C LEU A 125 9.20 -1.02 -10.37
N GLN A 126 9.43 -1.02 -11.67
CA GLN A 126 8.79 -1.96 -12.59
C GLN A 126 9.55 -3.27 -12.70
N GLY A 127 8.84 -4.36 -12.86
CA GLY A 127 9.42 -5.68 -13.05
C GLY A 127 8.62 -6.81 -12.40
N GLY A 128 9.07 -8.02 -12.65
CA GLY A 128 8.45 -9.24 -12.17
C GLY A 128 8.98 -9.70 -10.80
N ARG A 129 9.00 -11.01 -10.64
CA ARG A 129 9.40 -11.68 -9.40
C ARG A 129 10.83 -11.34 -8.97
N ASP A 130 11.77 -11.28 -9.92
CA ASP A 130 13.19 -11.03 -9.62
C ASP A 130 13.40 -9.62 -9.08
N THR A 131 12.70 -8.62 -9.64
CA THR A 131 12.69 -7.25 -9.11
C THR A 131 12.11 -7.21 -7.69
N GLY A 132 11.03 -7.93 -7.44
CA GLY A 132 10.45 -8.05 -6.10
C GLY A 132 11.43 -8.69 -5.11
N ALA A 133 12.10 -9.77 -5.48
CA ALA A 133 13.09 -10.44 -4.66
C ALA A 133 14.31 -9.53 -4.37
N ALA A 134 14.79 -8.81 -5.39
CA ALA A 134 15.89 -7.85 -5.24
C ALA A 134 15.51 -6.70 -4.30
N LEU A 135 14.28 -6.19 -4.38
CA LEU A 135 13.78 -5.15 -3.47
C LEU A 135 13.70 -5.65 -2.02
N VAL A 136 13.16 -6.84 -1.81
CA VAL A 136 13.01 -7.44 -0.46
C VAL A 136 14.37 -7.73 0.19
N ALA A 137 15.40 -7.96 -0.62
CA ALA A 137 16.78 -8.17 -0.15
C ALA A 137 17.50 -6.88 0.31
N GLN A 138 16.92 -5.70 0.02
CA GLN A 138 17.51 -4.43 0.42
C GLN A 138 17.29 -4.16 1.93
N ASP A 139 17.99 -3.14 2.43
CA ASP A 139 17.82 -2.64 3.79
C ASP A 139 16.55 -1.76 3.85
N ILE A 140 15.43 -2.42 4.08
CA ILE A 140 14.11 -1.81 4.21
C ILE A 140 13.61 -1.94 5.66
N ASP A 141 12.82 -0.97 6.10
CA ASP A 141 12.20 -0.93 7.43
C ASP A 141 10.82 -1.57 7.49
N GLY A 142 10.22 -1.80 6.33
CA GLY A 142 8.92 -2.48 6.22
C GLY A 142 8.64 -3.06 4.85
N LEU A 143 7.93 -4.19 4.84
CA LEU A 143 7.37 -4.84 3.66
C LEU A 143 5.86 -4.93 3.79
N LEU A 144 5.16 -4.25 2.90
CA LEU A 144 3.70 -4.21 2.82
C LEU A 144 3.29 -4.93 1.53
N PHE A 145 2.66 -6.07 1.68
CA PHE A 145 2.34 -6.97 0.58
C PHE A 145 0.86 -7.31 0.54
N THR A 146 0.26 -7.22 -0.64
CA THR A 146 -1.07 -7.76 -0.93
C THR A 146 -0.96 -8.78 -2.05
N GLY A 147 -1.42 -10.02 -1.80
CA GLY A 147 -1.35 -11.07 -2.81
C GLY A 147 -1.64 -12.47 -2.27
N SER A 148 -0.99 -13.49 -2.84
CA SER A 148 -1.27 -14.89 -2.53
C SER A 148 -0.72 -15.32 -1.16
N ALA A 149 -1.41 -16.26 -0.51
CA ALA A 149 -0.95 -16.87 0.74
C ALA A 149 0.43 -17.53 0.61
N GLY A 150 0.74 -18.13 -0.56
CA GLY A 150 2.05 -18.74 -0.81
C GLY A 150 3.19 -17.72 -0.81
N ALA A 151 2.97 -16.55 -1.42
CA ALA A 151 3.93 -15.45 -1.39
C ALA A 151 4.05 -14.85 0.03
N GLY A 152 2.95 -14.69 0.75
CA GLY A 152 2.96 -14.25 2.13
C GLY A 152 3.78 -15.18 3.04
N ALA A 153 3.58 -16.48 2.92
CA ALA A 153 4.39 -17.49 3.65
C ALA A 153 5.88 -17.42 3.27
N HIS A 154 6.20 -17.12 2.02
CA HIS A 154 7.59 -16.88 1.60
C HIS A 154 8.17 -15.65 2.29
N PHE A 155 7.48 -14.51 2.28
CA PHE A 155 7.95 -13.29 2.92
C PHE A 155 8.09 -13.43 4.44
N THR A 156 7.19 -14.16 5.08
CA THR A 156 7.33 -14.49 6.52
C THR A 156 8.66 -15.22 6.81
N ARG A 157 9.03 -16.20 5.97
CA ARG A 157 10.30 -16.91 6.12
C ARG A 157 11.51 -16.01 5.85
N VAL A 158 11.46 -15.19 4.80
CA VAL A 158 12.56 -14.28 4.44
C VAL A 158 12.79 -13.23 5.51
N MET A 159 11.72 -12.77 6.19
CA MET A 159 11.81 -11.74 7.24
C MET A 159 12.04 -12.32 8.65
N ALA A 160 12.07 -13.65 8.82
CA ALA A 160 12.20 -14.28 10.13
C ALA A 160 13.45 -13.82 10.91
N ASP A 161 14.56 -13.60 10.22
CA ASP A 161 15.82 -13.14 10.80
C ASP A 161 15.98 -11.60 10.83
N ARG A 162 14.92 -10.87 10.47
CA ARG A 162 14.86 -9.40 10.42
C ARG A 162 13.76 -8.84 11.33
N PRO A 163 13.82 -9.02 12.65
CA PRO A 163 12.72 -8.71 13.58
C PRO A 163 12.39 -7.21 13.68
N GLY A 164 13.29 -6.34 13.21
CA GLY A 164 13.06 -4.89 13.13
C GLY A 164 12.23 -4.45 11.95
N VAL A 165 12.04 -5.31 10.93
CA VAL A 165 11.29 -5.00 9.72
C VAL A 165 9.80 -5.24 9.96
N ILE A 166 8.97 -4.24 9.68
CA ILE A 166 7.52 -4.40 9.73
C ILE A 166 7.10 -5.28 8.54
N LEU A 167 6.35 -6.34 8.84
CA LEU A 167 5.76 -7.20 7.83
C LEU A 167 4.23 -7.11 7.90
N ALA A 168 3.62 -6.46 6.91
CA ALA A 168 2.16 -6.39 6.75
C ALA A 168 1.74 -7.21 5.54
N LEU A 169 0.94 -8.23 5.78
CA LEU A 169 0.50 -9.18 4.77
C LEU A 169 -1.03 -9.15 4.66
N GLU A 170 -1.51 -8.71 3.50
CA GLU A 170 -2.91 -8.80 3.10
C GLU A 170 -3.04 -9.95 2.09
N LEU A 171 -3.57 -11.07 2.53
CA LEU A 171 -3.57 -12.32 1.77
C LEU A 171 -4.98 -12.71 1.33
N GLY A 172 -5.07 -13.70 0.44
CA GLY A 172 -6.33 -14.22 -0.04
C GLY A 172 -7.21 -14.77 1.08
N GLY A 173 -8.51 -14.63 0.89
CA GLY A 173 -9.56 -15.22 1.74
C GLY A 173 -10.36 -16.28 1.00
N ASN A 174 -11.26 -16.93 1.72
CA ASN A 174 -12.21 -17.89 1.18
C ASN A 174 -13.64 -17.42 1.52
N ASN A 175 -14.28 -16.75 0.57
CA ASN A 175 -15.65 -16.31 0.74
C ASN A 175 -16.61 -17.48 0.49
N PRO A 176 -17.63 -17.69 1.33
CA PRO A 176 -18.63 -18.73 1.09
C PRO A 176 -19.52 -18.32 -0.10
N LEU A 177 -19.71 -19.26 -1.02
CA LEU A 177 -20.79 -19.22 -2.01
C LEU A 177 -21.90 -20.15 -1.54
N VAL A 178 -23.07 -19.58 -1.23
CA VAL A 178 -24.24 -20.35 -0.85
C VAL A 178 -25.19 -20.34 -2.06
N ALA A 179 -25.33 -21.51 -2.70
CA ALA A 179 -26.37 -21.74 -3.67
C ALA A 179 -27.57 -22.37 -2.95
N TRP A 180 -28.71 -21.71 -3.00
CA TRP A 180 -29.97 -22.20 -2.45
C TRP A 180 -30.91 -22.54 -3.60
N ASP A 181 -31.69 -23.62 -3.41
CA ASP A 181 -32.71 -24.04 -4.36
C ASP A 181 -33.76 -22.90 -4.45
N GLY A 182 -33.77 -22.18 -5.56
CA GLY A 182 -34.70 -21.10 -5.86
C GLY A 182 -35.36 -21.39 -7.18
N ASP A 183 -36.66 -21.20 -7.27
CA ASP A 183 -37.45 -21.28 -8.49
C ASP A 183 -36.98 -20.29 -9.56
#